data_298cc604847b44f10bb48859791a3ee1
#
_entry.id   298cc604847b44f10bb48859791a3ee1
#
_cell.length_a   1.000
_cell.length_b   1.000
_cell.length_c   1.000
_cell.angle_alpha   90.00
_cell.angle_beta   90.00
_cell.angle_gamma   90.00
#
_symmetry.space_group_name_H-M   'P 1'
#
loop_
_entity.id
_entity.type
_entity.pdbx_description
1 polymer ?
#
loop_
_entity_poly.entity_id
_entity_poly.type
_entity_poly.pdbx_seq_one_letter_code
_entity_poly.pdbx_strand_id
1 'polypeptide(L)'
;MTTKEMIVEVAKKEFINKGYTNTTLRKVASKCNITATAIYRHFHDKEEIFQTIIQPFIDKLNKVSKEIEQVDYDLLFENNVEQVWAFEEEKNIHFELLFTDHRQIVMLVVKERREWLKNYLLDLEYSATMKYLNKMRELGYKLNDFDELSYKAILDSYLEAYFHVLEMNLSKQDSFNTCKAISEFYRVGFRQLLGF
;
A
#
# COMPACT_ATOMS: atom_id res chain seq x y z
N MET A 1 -23.56 1.38 17.57
CA MET A 1 -22.82 2.35 16.72
C MET A 1 -22.86 3.72 17.39
N THR A 2 -21.71 4.26 17.76
CA THR A 2 -21.58 5.58 18.35
C THR A 2 -21.75 6.68 17.31
N THR A 3 -21.99 7.92 17.75
CA THR A 3 -22.05 9.07 16.83
C THR A 3 -20.75 9.23 16.02
N LYS A 4 -19.60 9.00 16.64
CA LYS A 4 -18.29 9.04 15.96
C LYS A 4 -18.20 8.00 14.85
N GLU A 5 -18.56 6.75 15.10
CA GLU A 5 -18.60 5.68 14.12
C GLU A 5 -19.57 5.99 12.97
N MET A 6 -20.75 6.52 13.27
CA MET A 6 -21.72 6.92 12.26
C MET A 6 -21.18 8.00 11.33
N ILE A 7 -20.49 9.01 11.87
CA ILE A 7 -19.85 10.08 11.08
C ILE A 7 -18.81 9.48 10.13
N VAL A 8 -17.95 8.58 10.63
CA VAL A 8 -16.89 7.92 9.83
C VAL A 8 -17.50 7.11 8.69
N GLU A 9 -18.53 6.29 8.96
CA GLU A 9 -19.17 5.46 7.94
C GLU A 9 -19.87 6.28 6.85
N VAL A 10 -20.56 7.36 7.24
CA VAL A 10 -21.22 8.25 6.28
C VAL A 10 -20.18 9.02 5.46
N ALA A 11 -19.14 9.56 6.10
CA ALA A 11 -18.07 10.27 5.42
C ALA A 11 -17.32 9.35 4.44
N LYS A 12 -17.00 8.11 4.83
CA LYS A 12 -16.38 7.10 3.97
C LYS A 12 -17.18 6.89 2.68
N LYS A 13 -18.50 6.70 2.80
CA LYS A 13 -19.39 6.55 1.64
C LYS A 13 -19.40 7.79 0.74
N GLU A 14 -19.43 8.98 1.34
CA GLU A 14 -19.39 10.23 0.57
C GLU A 14 -18.05 10.45 -0.14
N PHE A 15 -16.93 10.16 0.53
CA PHE A 15 -15.60 10.29 -0.06
C PHE A 15 -15.39 9.30 -1.22
N ILE A 16 -15.82 8.05 -1.08
CA ILE A 16 -15.75 7.05 -2.15
C ILE A 16 -16.59 7.45 -3.35
N ASN A 17 -17.84 7.92 -3.12
CA ASN A 17 -18.78 8.18 -4.20
C ASN A 17 -18.55 9.53 -4.90
N LYS A 18 -18.06 10.56 -4.19
CA LYS A 18 -17.97 11.94 -4.70
C LYS A 18 -16.57 12.52 -4.68
N GLY A 19 -15.63 11.82 -4.05
CA GLY A 19 -14.30 12.31 -3.77
C GLY A 19 -14.23 13.12 -2.46
N TYR A 20 -13.04 13.12 -1.88
CA TYR A 20 -12.75 13.90 -0.67
C TYR A 20 -13.00 15.39 -0.88
N THR A 21 -12.46 15.96 -1.97
CA THR A 21 -12.54 17.39 -2.28
C THR A 21 -13.99 17.89 -2.39
N ASN A 22 -14.88 17.11 -3.02
CA ASN A 22 -16.28 17.49 -3.27
C ASN A 22 -17.23 17.18 -2.10
N THR A 23 -16.72 16.60 -1.01
CA THR A 23 -17.51 16.30 0.18
C THR A 23 -17.33 17.39 1.24
N THR A 24 -18.43 17.90 1.78
CA THR A 24 -18.42 18.89 2.87
C THR A 24 -18.93 18.29 4.18
N LEU A 25 -18.40 18.75 5.31
CA LEU A 25 -18.88 18.32 6.65
C LEU A 25 -20.36 18.63 6.88
N ARG A 26 -20.90 19.71 6.30
CA ARG A 26 -22.35 20.01 6.35
C ARG A 26 -23.18 18.90 5.71
N LYS A 27 -22.71 18.32 4.59
CA LYS A 27 -23.40 17.25 3.90
C LYS A 27 -23.31 15.92 4.67
N VAL A 28 -22.15 15.63 5.28
CA VAL A 28 -21.98 14.49 6.16
C VAL A 28 -22.93 14.61 7.37
N ALA A 29 -22.95 15.78 8.04
CA ALA A 29 -23.84 16.07 9.16
C ALA A 29 -25.32 15.85 8.82
N SER A 30 -25.77 16.41 7.68
CA SER A 30 -27.15 16.22 7.20
C SER A 30 -27.51 14.74 7.02
N LYS A 31 -26.61 13.93 6.46
CA LYS A 31 -26.82 12.49 6.28
C LYS A 31 -26.77 11.69 7.58
N CYS A 32 -26.10 12.22 8.59
CA CYS A 32 -26.09 11.66 9.94
C CYS A 32 -27.29 12.13 10.79
N ASN A 33 -28.17 13.00 10.27
CA ASN A 33 -29.24 13.66 11.03
C ASN A 33 -28.73 14.42 12.27
N ILE A 34 -27.55 15.06 12.16
CA ILE A 34 -26.95 15.88 13.21
C ILE A 34 -26.58 17.27 12.66
N THR A 35 -26.22 18.18 13.55
CA THR A 35 -25.72 19.51 13.13
C THR A 35 -24.24 19.43 12.73
N ALA A 36 -23.78 20.36 11.86
CA ALA A 36 -22.35 20.47 11.55
C ALA A 36 -21.51 20.72 12.81
N THR A 37 -22.01 21.49 13.78
CA THR A 37 -21.38 21.73 15.07
C THR A 37 -21.19 20.43 15.88
N ALA A 38 -22.11 19.47 15.73
CA ALA A 38 -21.97 18.17 16.41
C ALA A 38 -20.80 17.34 15.85
N ILE A 39 -20.45 17.48 14.57
CA ILE A 39 -19.25 16.83 14.00
C ILE A 39 -18.00 17.36 14.69
N TYR A 40 -17.88 18.70 14.88
CA TYR A 40 -16.70 19.31 15.50
C TYR A 40 -16.47 18.96 16.99
N ARG A 41 -17.44 18.27 17.63
CA ARG A 41 -17.25 17.64 18.95
C ARG A 41 -16.47 16.34 18.90
N HIS A 42 -16.37 15.70 17.73
CA HIS A 42 -15.76 14.40 17.52
C HIS A 42 -14.51 14.46 16.64
N PHE A 43 -14.43 15.45 15.74
CA PHE A 43 -13.35 15.61 14.78
C PHE A 43 -13.03 17.09 14.61
N HIS A 44 -11.76 17.40 14.59
CA HIS A 44 -11.28 18.78 14.43
C HIS A 44 -11.62 19.32 13.02
N ASP A 45 -11.44 18.49 12.00
CA ASP A 45 -11.68 18.87 10.60
C ASP A 45 -12.01 17.65 9.72
N LYS A 46 -12.14 17.88 8.43
CA LYS A 46 -12.41 16.86 7.43
C LYS A 46 -11.21 15.90 7.23
N GLU A 47 -10.00 16.42 7.42
CA GLU A 47 -8.77 15.64 7.30
C GLU A 47 -8.66 14.59 8.41
N GLU A 48 -8.99 14.92 9.65
CA GLU A 48 -9.01 13.94 10.76
C GLU A 48 -10.00 12.80 10.48
N ILE A 49 -11.16 13.10 9.88
CA ILE A 49 -12.10 12.05 9.45
C ILE A 49 -11.48 11.17 8.35
N PHE A 50 -10.81 11.79 7.37
CA PHE A 50 -10.15 11.06 6.30
C PHE A 50 -9.05 10.14 6.85
N GLN A 51 -8.19 10.65 7.73
CA GLN A 51 -7.15 9.86 8.39
C GLN A 51 -7.76 8.70 9.19
N THR A 52 -8.85 8.94 9.93
CA THR A 52 -9.57 7.87 10.65
C THR A 52 -10.10 6.77 9.71
N ILE A 53 -10.54 7.13 8.51
CA ILE A 53 -11.04 6.18 7.50
C ILE A 53 -9.92 5.33 6.92
N ILE A 54 -8.75 5.93 6.65
CA ILE A 54 -7.64 5.22 6.00
C ILE A 54 -6.73 4.47 7.00
N GLN A 55 -6.73 4.84 8.27
CA GLN A 55 -5.83 4.28 9.28
C GLN A 55 -5.87 2.74 9.36
N PRO A 56 -7.04 2.06 9.34
CA PRO A 56 -7.08 0.61 9.34
C PRO A 56 -6.38 -0.04 8.14
N PHE A 57 -6.42 0.62 6.97
CA PHE A 57 -5.67 0.18 5.79
C PHE A 57 -4.16 0.35 6.01
N ILE A 58 -3.72 1.49 6.53
CA ILE A 58 -2.29 1.75 6.81
C ILE A 58 -1.75 0.77 7.87
N ASP A 59 -2.52 0.50 8.93
CA ASP A 59 -2.14 -0.46 9.96
C ASP A 59 -1.99 -1.88 9.37
N LYS A 60 -2.93 -2.28 8.50
CA LYS A 60 -2.87 -3.57 7.83
C LYS A 60 -1.71 -3.65 6.85
N LEU A 61 -1.44 -2.57 6.09
CA LEU A 61 -0.30 -2.47 5.19
C LEU A 61 1.03 -2.67 5.94
N ASN A 62 1.21 -1.96 7.05
CA ASN A 62 2.39 -2.10 7.91
C ASN A 62 2.55 -3.52 8.47
N LYS A 63 1.45 -4.15 8.84
CA LYS A 63 1.46 -5.53 9.33
C LYS A 63 1.90 -6.49 8.22
N VAL A 64 1.30 -6.37 7.04
CA VAL A 64 1.61 -7.20 5.87
C VAL A 64 3.07 -7.04 5.46
N SER A 65 3.60 -5.82 5.42
CA SER A 65 5.01 -5.59 5.08
C SER A 65 5.97 -6.26 6.08
N LYS A 66 5.65 -6.28 7.37
CA LYS A 66 6.44 -7.01 8.38
C LYS A 66 6.34 -8.53 8.23
N GLU A 67 5.17 -9.05 7.87
CA GLU A 67 4.98 -10.48 7.60
C GLU A 67 5.83 -10.92 6.40
N ILE A 68 5.91 -10.12 5.34
CA ILE A 68 6.74 -10.37 4.17
C ILE A 68 8.23 -10.26 4.53
N GLU A 69 8.64 -9.21 5.25
CA GLU A 69 10.02 -9.06 5.74
C GLU A 69 10.47 -10.33 6.51
N GLN A 70 9.59 -10.92 7.34
CA GLN A 70 9.89 -12.15 8.05
C GLN A 70 10.05 -13.36 7.11
N VAL A 71 9.16 -13.51 6.13
CA VAL A 71 9.26 -14.59 5.12
C VAL A 71 10.56 -14.48 4.33
N ASP A 72 10.97 -13.27 3.94
CA ASP A 72 12.23 -13.05 3.22
C ASP A 72 13.45 -13.43 4.08
N TYR A 73 13.43 -13.14 5.38
CA TYR A 73 14.50 -13.59 6.29
C TYR A 73 14.50 -15.11 6.48
N ASP A 74 13.34 -15.75 6.59
CA ASP A 74 13.26 -17.21 6.71
C ASP A 74 13.85 -17.88 5.47
N LEU A 75 13.51 -17.40 4.26
CA LEU A 75 14.09 -17.86 3.00
C LEU A 75 15.61 -17.63 2.95
N LEU A 76 16.10 -16.51 3.45
CA LEU A 76 17.54 -16.21 3.53
C LEU A 76 18.28 -17.20 4.44
N PHE A 77 17.73 -17.52 5.61
CA PHE A 77 18.33 -18.46 6.55
C PHE A 77 18.29 -19.92 6.05
N GLU A 78 17.28 -20.24 5.23
CA GLU A 78 17.17 -21.53 4.55
C GLU A 78 18.07 -21.64 3.31
N ASN A 79 18.85 -20.60 2.99
CA ASN A 79 19.65 -20.48 1.76
C ASN A 79 18.82 -20.60 0.48
N ASN A 80 17.58 -20.10 0.53
CA ASN A 80 16.61 -20.16 -0.55
C ASN A 80 16.31 -18.76 -1.14
N VAL A 81 17.37 -17.97 -1.32
CA VAL A 81 17.28 -16.56 -1.77
C VAL A 81 16.65 -16.39 -3.15
N GLU A 82 16.60 -17.47 -3.95
CA GLU A 82 15.97 -17.43 -5.27
C GLU A 82 14.46 -17.24 -5.20
N GLN A 83 13.82 -17.58 -4.09
CA GLN A 83 12.39 -17.44 -3.85
C GLN A 83 12.03 -16.08 -3.23
N VAL A 84 13.01 -15.32 -2.79
CA VAL A 84 12.77 -13.97 -2.26
C VAL A 84 12.12 -13.09 -3.34
N TRP A 85 11.08 -12.38 -2.94
CA TRP A 85 10.25 -11.53 -3.81
C TRP A 85 9.52 -12.28 -4.94
N ALA A 86 9.40 -13.60 -4.88
CA ALA A 86 8.59 -14.35 -5.82
C ALA A 86 7.10 -14.03 -5.64
N PHE A 87 6.39 -13.83 -6.76
CA PHE A 87 4.96 -13.63 -6.76
C PHE A 87 4.25 -14.98 -6.74
N GLU A 88 3.95 -15.50 -5.56
CA GLU A 88 3.24 -16.77 -5.39
C GLU A 88 1.72 -16.56 -5.26
N GLU A 89 0.93 -17.38 -5.96
CA GLU A 89 -0.54 -17.27 -5.99
C GLU A 89 -1.17 -17.40 -4.61
N GLU A 90 -0.71 -18.35 -3.80
CA GLU A 90 -1.30 -18.65 -2.50
C GLU A 90 -0.89 -17.68 -1.37
N LYS A 91 0.12 -16.85 -1.61
CA LYS A 91 0.74 -16.01 -0.59
C LYS A 91 0.82 -14.53 -0.97
N ASN A 92 0.12 -14.10 -2.02
CA ASN A 92 0.20 -12.69 -2.41
C ASN A 92 -0.65 -11.78 -1.54
N ILE A 93 -0.19 -11.62 -0.31
CA ILE A 93 -0.87 -10.84 0.73
C ILE A 93 -0.99 -9.37 0.30
N HIS A 94 -0.01 -8.82 -0.42
CA HIS A 94 -0.08 -7.45 -0.97
C HIS A 94 -1.19 -7.32 -2.00
N PHE A 95 -1.32 -8.28 -2.91
CA PHE A 95 -2.39 -8.26 -3.90
C PHE A 95 -3.77 -8.31 -3.24
N GLU A 96 -4.00 -9.23 -2.30
CA GLU A 96 -5.27 -9.33 -1.60
C GLU A 96 -5.58 -8.04 -0.83
N LEU A 97 -4.61 -7.46 -0.15
CA LEU A 97 -4.76 -6.20 0.56
C LEU A 97 -5.18 -5.05 -0.36
N LEU A 98 -4.49 -4.89 -1.49
CA LEU A 98 -4.69 -3.73 -2.38
C LEU A 98 -5.89 -3.91 -3.32
N PHE A 99 -6.13 -5.13 -3.81
CA PHE A 99 -7.09 -5.39 -4.89
C PHE A 99 -8.41 -6.00 -4.43
N THR A 100 -8.49 -6.50 -3.18
CA THR A 100 -9.71 -7.13 -2.67
C THR A 100 -10.20 -6.52 -1.36
N ASP A 101 -9.49 -6.70 -0.26
CA ASP A 101 -9.95 -6.36 1.09
C ASP A 101 -10.19 -4.87 1.30
N HIS A 102 -9.30 -4.04 0.78
CA HIS A 102 -9.31 -2.59 0.96
C HIS A 102 -9.43 -1.80 -0.35
N ARG A 103 -9.75 -2.45 -1.46
CA ARG A 103 -9.75 -1.82 -2.79
C ARG A 103 -10.40 -0.43 -2.83
N GLN A 104 -11.57 -0.27 -2.23
CA GLN A 104 -12.28 1.02 -2.25
C GLN A 104 -11.51 2.11 -1.50
N ILE A 105 -10.85 1.76 -0.39
CA ILE A 105 -10.02 2.70 0.37
C ILE A 105 -8.74 3.00 -0.39
N VAL A 106 -8.08 1.98 -0.94
CA VAL A 106 -6.88 2.15 -1.78
C VAL A 106 -7.17 3.07 -2.95
N MET A 107 -8.26 2.84 -3.69
CA MET A 107 -8.68 3.70 -4.80
C MET A 107 -8.96 5.14 -4.36
N LEU A 108 -9.57 5.34 -3.19
CA LEU A 108 -9.77 6.66 -2.61
C LEU A 108 -8.43 7.34 -2.34
N VAL A 109 -7.47 6.64 -1.71
CA VAL A 109 -6.16 7.19 -1.40
C VAL A 109 -5.35 7.46 -2.67
N VAL A 110 -5.34 6.54 -3.62
CA VAL A 110 -4.66 6.72 -4.92
C VAL A 110 -5.21 7.96 -5.64
N LYS A 111 -6.52 8.15 -5.65
CA LYS A 111 -7.15 9.31 -6.30
C LYS A 111 -6.84 10.64 -5.62
N GLU A 112 -6.86 10.68 -4.30
CA GLU A 112 -6.82 11.94 -3.52
C GLU A 112 -5.44 12.25 -2.93
N ARG A 113 -4.58 11.25 -2.77
CA ARG A 113 -3.28 11.32 -2.07
C ARG A 113 -2.21 10.40 -2.70
N ARG A 114 -2.19 10.27 -4.04
CA ARG A 114 -1.29 9.36 -4.76
C ARG A 114 0.17 9.53 -4.34
N GLU A 115 0.70 10.76 -4.41
CA GLU A 115 2.09 11.04 -4.07
C GLU A 115 2.44 10.72 -2.62
N TRP A 116 1.52 10.98 -1.70
CA TRP A 116 1.72 10.62 -0.30
C TRP A 116 1.80 9.10 -0.12
N LEU A 117 0.86 8.35 -0.72
CA LEU A 117 0.86 6.87 -0.63
C LEU A 117 2.10 6.29 -1.31
N LYS A 118 2.48 6.82 -2.46
CA LYS A 118 3.67 6.38 -3.18
C LYS A 118 4.93 6.59 -2.35
N ASN A 119 5.16 7.78 -1.83
CA ASN A 119 6.32 8.07 -0.99
C ASN A 119 6.34 7.19 0.28
N TYR A 120 5.18 6.96 0.89
CA TYR A 120 5.06 6.06 2.03
C TYR A 120 5.48 4.62 1.68
N LEU A 121 5.03 4.09 0.55
CA LEU A 121 5.42 2.75 0.08
C LEU A 121 6.88 2.69 -0.34
N LEU A 122 7.41 3.73 -1.01
CA LEU A 122 8.83 3.82 -1.36
C LEU A 122 9.73 3.73 -0.12
N ASP A 123 9.43 4.50 0.92
CA ASP A 123 10.21 4.49 2.16
C ASP A 123 10.13 3.13 2.87
N LEU A 124 8.95 2.52 2.87
CA LEU A 124 8.71 1.22 3.49
C LEU A 124 9.52 0.12 2.80
N GLU A 125 9.38 -0.01 1.47
CA GLU A 125 10.05 -1.02 0.65
C GLU A 125 11.57 -0.80 0.60
N TYR A 126 12.01 0.45 0.46
CA TYR A 126 13.45 0.77 0.48
C TYR A 126 14.08 0.39 1.83
N SER A 127 13.43 0.75 2.94
CA SER A 127 13.92 0.41 4.27
C SER A 127 14.01 -1.09 4.50
N ALA A 128 12.98 -1.86 4.09
CA ALA A 128 12.96 -3.31 4.20
C ALA A 128 14.10 -3.93 3.36
N THR A 129 14.25 -3.49 2.11
CA THR A 129 15.33 -3.97 1.23
C THR A 129 16.70 -3.69 1.81
N MET A 130 16.97 -2.47 2.32
CA MET A 130 18.29 -2.15 2.89
C MET A 130 18.64 -3.02 4.09
N LYS A 131 17.68 -3.30 4.96
CA LYS A 131 17.86 -4.22 6.09
C LYS A 131 18.18 -5.63 5.61
N TYR A 132 17.44 -6.12 4.62
CA TYR A 132 17.64 -7.43 4.02
C TYR A 132 19.05 -7.57 3.40
N LEU A 133 19.48 -6.61 2.58
CA LEU A 133 20.79 -6.59 1.96
C LEU A 133 21.94 -6.53 2.99
N ASN A 134 21.75 -5.75 4.06
CA ASN A 134 22.73 -5.72 5.15
C ASN A 134 22.85 -7.09 5.82
N LYS A 135 21.73 -7.79 6.03
CA LYS A 135 21.73 -9.14 6.57
C LYS A 135 22.43 -10.15 5.65
N MET A 136 22.19 -10.04 4.34
CA MET A 136 22.91 -10.86 3.34
C MET A 136 24.43 -10.63 3.43
N ARG A 137 24.88 -9.35 3.53
CA ARG A 137 26.32 -9.04 3.68
C ARG A 137 26.92 -9.65 4.96
N GLU A 138 26.21 -9.57 6.08
CA GLU A 138 26.61 -10.21 7.35
C GLU A 138 26.78 -11.72 7.21
N LEU A 139 25.98 -12.37 6.37
CA LEU A 139 26.06 -13.81 6.07
C LEU A 139 27.09 -14.16 5.00
N GLY A 140 27.81 -13.17 4.46
CA GLY A 140 28.90 -13.38 3.50
C GLY A 140 28.49 -13.34 2.02
N TYR A 141 27.26 -12.97 1.69
CA TYR A 141 26.84 -12.77 0.30
C TYR A 141 27.56 -11.57 -0.32
N LYS A 142 28.05 -11.76 -1.54
CA LYS A 142 28.64 -10.69 -2.35
C LYS A 142 27.54 -10.04 -3.18
N LEU A 143 27.19 -8.82 -2.84
CA LEU A 143 26.21 -8.02 -3.55
C LEU A 143 26.89 -6.99 -4.43
N ASN A 144 26.20 -6.58 -5.49
CA ASN A 144 26.67 -5.46 -6.31
C ASN A 144 26.54 -4.13 -5.51
N ASP A 145 27.42 -3.19 -5.85
CA ASP A 145 27.19 -1.79 -5.48
C ASP A 145 26.16 -1.21 -6.44
N PHE A 146 25.20 -0.47 -5.90
CA PHE A 146 24.18 0.18 -6.69
C PHE A 146 23.99 1.64 -6.22
N ASP A 147 23.57 2.47 -7.16
CA ASP A 147 23.20 3.85 -6.88
C ASP A 147 21.79 3.92 -6.27
N GLU A 148 21.69 4.56 -5.10
CA GLU A 148 20.42 4.69 -4.36
C GLU A 148 19.35 5.39 -5.18
N LEU A 149 19.71 6.44 -5.92
CA LEU A 149 18.76 7.19 -6.76
C LEU A 149 18.20 6.31 -7.87
N SER A 150 19.05 5.54 -8.55
CA SER A 150 18.63 4.60 -9.59
C SER A 150 17.72 3.50 -9.02
N TYR A 151 18.07 2.96 -7.86
CA TYR A 151 17.22 1.97 -7.19
C TYR A 151 15.83 2.51 -6.85
N LYS A 152 15.77 3.69 -6.23
CA LYS A 152 14.50 4.35 -5.89
C LYS A 152 13.68 4.70 -7.13
N ALA A 153 14.30 5.11 -8.23
CA ALA A 153 13.59 5.39 -9.48
C ALA A 153 12.97 4.13 -10.10
N ILE A 154 13.66 2.99 -10.04
CA ILE A 154 13.13 1.70 -10.49
C ILE A 154 11.97 1.25 -9.59
N LEU A 155 12.12 1.39 -8.28
CA LEU A 155 11.08 1.05 -7.30
C LEU A 155 9.85 1.96 -7.46
N ASP A 156 10.03 3.26 -7.73
CA ASP A 156 8.94 4.20 -8.05
C ASP A 156 8.15 3.73 -9.28
N SER A 157 8.86 3.33 -10.35
CA SER A 157 8.20 2.84 -11.56
C SER A 157 7.45 1.51 -11.34
N TYR A 158 7.95 0.64 -10.46
CA TYR A 158 7.27 -0.58 -10.03
C TYR A 158 5.95 -0.27 -9.32
N LEU A 159 5.96 0.66 -8.36
CA LEU A 159 4.75 1.07 -7.64
C LEU A 159 3.73 1.75 -8.56
N GLU A 160 4.20 2.59 -9.50
CA GLU A 160 3.33 3.23 -10.50
C GLU A 160 2.65 2.19 -11.41
N ALA A 161 3.35 1.11 -11.78
CA ALA A 161 2.75 0.03 -12.55
C ALA A 161 1.58 -0.63 -11.79
N TYR A 162 1.70 -0.84 -10.47
CA TYR A 162 0.61 -1.37 -9.63
C TYR A 162 -0.56 -0.39 -9.51
N PHE A 163 -0.29 0.91 -9.32
CA PHE A 163 -1.35 1.92 -9.29
C PHE A 163 -2.11 1.97 -10.61
N HIS A 164 -1.40 1.82 -11.73
CA HIS A 164 -2.03 1.76 -13.04
C HIS A 164 -2.99 0.55 -13.16
N VAL A 165 -2.58 -0.64 -12.70
CA VAL A 165 -3.47 -1.82 -12.68
C VAL A 165 -4.72 -1.59 -11.84
N LEU A 166 -4.60 -0.91 -10.68
CA LEU A 166 -5.76 -0.53 -9.85
C LEU A 166 -6.76 0.34 -10.62
N GLU A 167 -6.25 1.29 -11.42
CA GLU A 167 -7.05 2.25 -12.20
C GLU A 167 -7.71 1.63 -13.44
N MET A 168 -7.14 0.55 -13.99
CA MET A 168 -7.67 -0.12 -15.19
C MET A 168 -9.04 -0.79 -14.98
N ASN A 169 -9.52 -0.90 -13.76
CA ASN A 169 -10.81 -1.53 -13.42
C ASN A 169 -11.00 -2.94 -14.01
N LEU A 170 -9.95 -3.74 -13.98
CA LEU A 170 -9.94 -5.12 -14.46
C LEU A 170 -10.73 -6.06 -13.51
N SER A 171 -11.04 -7.27 -14.01
CA SER A 171 -11.48 -8.36 -13.14
C SER A 171 -10.41 -8.70 -12.10
N LYS A 172 -10.80 -9.39 -11.00
CA LYS A 172 -9.82 -9.85 -9.99
C LYS A 172 -8.74 -10.71 -10.65
N GLN A 173 -9.12 -11.64 -11.52
CA GLN A 173 -8.19 -12.55 -12.19
C GLN A 173 -7.24 -11.82 -13.14
N ASP A 174 -7.75 -10.87 -13.94
CA ASP A 174 -6.90 -10.10 -14.86
C ASP A 174 -5.96 -9.17 -14.08
N SER A 175 -6.43 -8.54 -13.00
CA SER A 175 -5.57 -7.76 -12.10
C SER A 175 -4.46 -8.61 -11.52
N PHE A 176 -4.78 -9.83 -11.05
CA PHE A 176 -3.80 -10.77 -10.53
C PHE A 176 -2.76 -11.16 -11.56
N ASN A 177 -3.18 -11.58 -12.76
CA ASN A 177 -2.27 -11.98 -13.84
C ASN A 177 -1.35 -10.83 -14.27
N THR A 178 -1.90 -9.60 -14.32
CA THR A 178 -1.13 -8.41 -14.69
C THR A 178 -0.12 -8.05 -13.59
N CYS A 179 -0.51 -8.07 -12.33
CA CYS A 179 0.39 -7.84 -11.20
C CYS A 179 1.50 -8.89 -11.14
N LYS A 180 1.17 -10.17 -11.40
CA LYS A 180 2.15 -11.25 -11.48
C LYS A 180 3.21 -10.97 -12.56
N ALA A 181 2.78 -10.60 -13.76
CA ALA A 181 3.70 -10.28 -14.85
C ALA A 181 4.62 -9.08 -14.52
N ILE A 182 4.06 -8.03 -13.91
CA ILE A 182 4.81 -6.86 -13.43
C ILE A 182 5.84 -7.29 -12.37
N SER A 183 5.41 -8.03 -11.33
CA SER A 183 6.31 -8.51 -10.29
C SER A 183 7.46 -9.34 -10.82
N GLU A 184 7.17 -10.31 -11.70
CA GLU A 184 8.22 -11.15 -12.27
C GLU A 184 9.23 -10.35 -13.11
N PHE A 185 8.75 -9.38 -13.90
CA PHE A 185 9.63 -8.49 -14.67
C PHE A 185 10.58 -7.69 -13.76
N TYR A 186 10.04 -7.03 -12.73
CA TYR A 186 10.83 -6.20 -11.82
C TYR A 186 11.71 -7.04 -10.89
N ARG A 187 11.24 -8.21 -10.43
CA ARG A 187 12.03 -9.11 -9.59
C ARG A 187 13.34 -9.50 -10.26
N VAL A 188 13.29 -9.91 -11.52
CA VAL A 188 14.49 -10.26 -12.30
C VAL A 188 15.45 -9.06 -12.40
N GLY A 189 14.90 -7.87 -12.69
CA GLY A 189 15.68 -6.63 -12.77
C GLY A 189 16.32 -6.24 -11.44
N PHE A 190 15.58 -6.28 -10.35
CA PHE A 190 16.09 -5.97 -9.00
C PHE A 190 17.19 -6.96 -8.58
N ARG A 191 16.98 -8.26 -8.76
CA ARG A 191 17.99 -9.27 -8.44
C ARG A 191 19.26 -9.08 -9.24
N GLN A 192 19.16 -8.83 -10.54
CA GLN A 192 20.31 -8.54 -11.40
C GLN A 192 21.05 -7.26 -10.95
N LEU A 193 20.32 -6.22 -10.58
CA LEU A 193 20.89 -4.97 -10.08
C LEU A 193 21.65 -5.19 -8.76
N LEU A 194 21.09 -5.96 -7.85
CA LEU A 194 21.62 -6.20 -6.52
C LEU A 194 22.65 -7.33 -6.45
N GLY A 195 22.70 -8.22 -7.44
CA GLY A 195 23.72 -9.25 -7.59
C GLY A 195 23.41 -10.60 -6.94
N PHE A 196 22.12 -10.95 -6.81
CA PHE A 196 21.72 -12.27 -6.29
C PHE A 196 20.53 -12.90 -7.00
#